data_132b829f7cda2e38475f9888e466fb01
#
_entry.id   132b829f7cda2e38475f9888e466fb01
#
_cell.length_a   1.000
_cell.length_b   1.000
_cell.length_c   1.000
_cell.angle_alpha   90.00
_cell.angle_beta   90.00
_cell.angle_gamma   90.00
#
_symmetry.space_group_name_H-M   'P 1'
#
loop_
_entity.id
_entity.type
_entity.pdbx_description
1 polymer ?
#
loop_
_entity_poly.entity_id
_entity_poly.type
_entity_poly.pdbx_seq_one_letter_code
_entity_poly.pdbx_strand_id
1 'polypeptide(L)'
;MKRKVLALLLPALLAAGAANAAEIYNKNGNKLDLYGKVDGLRYFSDDAGSDGDMTYARLGFKGETQINDMLTGYGQWEYNIQANGTEGDKGDSWTRLGFAGLGFGQNGTFDYGRNYGVVYDVEAWTDMLPEFGGDS
;
A
#
# COMPACT_ATOMS: atom_id res chain seq x y z
N MET A 1 -18.60 33.56 6.71
CA MET A 1 -17.25 33.05 7.02
C MET A 1 -17.13 31.53 7.06
N LYS A 2 -18.14 30.77 7.47
CA LYS A 2 -18.07 29.29 7.60
C LYS A 2 -17.87 28.51 6.29
N ARG A 3 -18.33 29.01 5.14
CA ARG A 3 -18.20 28.34 3.83
C ARG A 3 -16.79 28.38 3.22
N LYS A 4 -16.00 29.41 3.57
CA LYS A 4 -14.62 29.55 3.04
C LYS A 4 -13.63 28.66 3.77
N VAL A 5 -13.88 28.33 5.03
CA VAL A 5 -13.06 27.41 5.82
C VAL A 5 -13.24 25.97 5.34
N LEU A 6 -14.46 25.58 4.96
CA LEU A 6 -14.75 24.24 4.41
C LEU A 6 -14.09 24.03 3.05
N ALA A 7 -14.04 25.05 2.19
CA ALA A 7 -13.39 24.98 0.87
C ALA A 7 -11.86 24.91 0.94
N LEU A 8 -11.25 25.30 2.07
CA LEU A 8 -9.80 25.18 2.30
C LEU A 8 -9.42 23.84 2.97
N LEU A 9 -10.34 23.27 3.76
CA LEU A 9 -10.11 21.98 4.42
C LEU A 9 -10.23 20.79 3.46
N LEU A 10 -11.12 20.82 2.47
CA LEU A 10 -11.30 19.76 1.48
C LEU A 10 -10.03 19.46 0.66
N PRO A 11 -9.34 20.45 0.05
CA PRO A 11 -8.10 20.15 -0.68
C PRO A 11 -6.93 19.73 0.23
N ALA A 12 -6.91 20.17 1.50
CA ALA A 12 -5.90 19.73 2.46
C ALA A 12 -6.08 18.27 2.88
N LEU A 13 -7.32 17.80 2.99
CA LEU A 13 -7.65 16.38 3.23
C LEU A 13 -7.36 15.50 2.01
N LEU A 14 -7.55 16.01 0.80
CA LEU A 14 -7.21 15.31 -0.44
C LEU A 14 -5.68 15.24 -0.68
N ALA A 15 -4.91 16.21 -0.19
CA ALA A 15 -3.45 16.18 -0.24
C ALA A 15 -2.82 15.19 0.78
N ALA A 16 -3.55 14.80 1.81
CA ALA A 16 -3.09 13.81 2.80
C ALA A 16 -3.10 12.36 2.28
N GLY A 17 -3.65 12.11 1.09
CA GLY A 17 -3.77 10.77 0.50
C GLY A 17 -2.52 10.24 -0.23
N ALA A 18 -1.46 11.03 -0.39
CA ALA A 18 -0.21 10.52 -0.90
C ALA A 18 0.57 9.86 0.25
N ALA A 19 0.41 8.56 0.42
CA ALA A 19 1.26 7.76 1.31
C ALA A 19 2.69 7.77 0.75
N ASN A 20 3.46 8.81 1.07
CA ASN A 20 4.88 8.85 0.76
C ASN A 20 5.59 7.87 1.69
N ALA A 21 6.30 6.90 1.11
CA ALA A 21 7.21 6.06 1.87
C ALA A 21 8.27 6.97 2.53
N ALA A 22 8.45 6.82 3.83
CA ALA A 22 9.52 7.50 4.54
C ALA A 22 10.80 6.68 4.38
N GLU A 23 11.82 7.29 3.79
CA GLU A 23 13.17 6.71 3.78
C GLU A 23 13.72 6.75 5.20
N ILE A 24 13.88 5.58 5.82
CA ILE A 24 14.39 5.45 7.20
C ILE A 24 15.89 5.11 7.22
N TYR A 25 16.42 4.60 6.13
CA TYR A 25 17.84 4.32 5.97
C TYR A 25 18.24 4.40 4.50
N ASN A 26 19.35 5.08 4.22
CA ASN A 26 19.97 5.12 2.89
C ASN A 26 21.45 5.38 3.04
N LYS A 27 22.26 4.34 3.03
CA LYS A 27 23.70 4.46 3.15
C LYS A 27 24.41 3.24 2.56
N ASN A 28 25.57 3.49 1.92
CA ASN A 28 26.44 2.44 1.40
C ASN A 28 25.75 1.47 0.44
N GLY A 29 24.86 1.98 -0.44
CA GLY A 29 24.11 1.14 -1.38
C GLY A 29 22.97 0.33 -0.75
N ASN A 30 22.64 0.59 0.52
CA ASN A 30 21.50 -0.01 1.19
C ASN A 30 20.44 1.04 1.45
N LYS A 31 19.18 0.71 1.13
CA LYS A 31 18.02 1.55 1.33
C LYS A 31 16.91 0.78 2.02
N LEU A 32 16.23 1.45 2.95
CA LEU A 32 15.03 0.92 3.60
C LEU A 32 13.99 2.03 3.74
N ASP A 33 12.82 1.79 3.18
CA ASP A 33 11.66 2.67 3.26
C ASP A 33 10.57 2.02 4.12
N LEU A 34 9.96 2.81 4.97
CA LEU A 34 8.73 2.47 5.71
C LEU A 34 7.57 3.22 5.09
N TYR A 35 6.46 2.53 4.88
CA TYR A 35 5.22 3.14 4.40
C TYR A 35 4.00 2.53 5.08
N GLY A 36 2.88 3.22 4.97
CA GLY A 36 1.61 2.72 5.48
C GLY A 36 0.49 3.71 5.27
N LYS A 37 -0.72 3.24 5.54
CA LYS A 37 -1.93 4.06 5.52
C LYS A 37 -2.95 3.54 6.52
N VAL A 38 -3.89 4.40 6.86
CA VAL A 38 -5.12 4.03 7.57
C VAL A 38 -6.28 4.59 6.75
N ASP A 39 -7.16 3.71 6.32
CA ASP A 39 -8.37 4.07 5.59
C ASP A 39 -9.59 3.87 6.51
N GLY A 40 -10.23 4.96 6.87
CA GLY A 40 -11.52 4.94 7.57
C GLY A 40 -12.65 4.81 6.56
N LEU A 41 -13.27 3.64 6.47
CA LEU A 41 -14.25 3.31 5.44
C LEU A 41 -15.58 2.90 6.06
N ARG A 42 -16.66 3.51 5.60
CA ARG A 42 -18.04 3.09 5.91
C ARG A 42 -18.81 2.88 4.62
N TYR A 43 -19.19 1.64 4.35
CA TYR A 43 -20.05 1.28 3.23
C TYR A 43 -21.52 1.32 3.64
N PHE A 44 -22.36 1.73 2.71
CA PHE A 44 -23.81 1.73 2.82
C PHE A 44 -24.35 0.88 1.68
N SER A 45 -24.79 -0.34 1.99
CA SER A 45 -25.25 -1.30 1.00
C SER A 45 -26.51 -2.00 1.50
N ASP A 46 -27.40 -2.36 0.57
CA ASP A 46 -28.54 -3.23 0.86
C ASP A 46 -28.11 -4.70 1.08
N ASP A 47 -26.90 -5.05 0.65
CA ASP A 47 -26.28 -6.34 0.95
C ASP A 47 -25.59 -6.29 2.32
N ALA A 48 -26.10 -7.10 3.26
CA ALA A 48 -25.59 -7.16 4.62
C ALA A 48 -24.12 -7.59 4.71
N GLY A 49 -23.58 -8.29 3.71
CA GLY A 49 -22.16 -8.66 3.63
C GLY A 49 -21.25 -7.52 3.20
N SER A 50 -21.82 -6.50 2.59
CA SER A 50 -21.12 -5.34 2.05
C SER A 50 -21.49 -4.03 2.75
N ASP A 51 -22.33 -4.06 3.79
CA ASP A 51 -22.68 -2.90 4.60
C ASP A 51 -21.87 -2.90 5.88
N GLY A 52 -21.39 -1.73 6.27
CA GLY A 52 -20.74 -1.60 7.55
C GLY A 52 -19.43 -0.84 7.54
N ASP A 53 -18.73 -0.96 8.64
CA ASP A 53 -17.38 -0.44 8.81
C ASP A 53 -16.38 -1.40 8.15
N MET A 54 -15.60 -0.88 7.20
CA MET A 54 -14.55 -1.59 6.47
C MET A 54 -13.17 -0.95 6.72
N THR A 55 -13.03 -0.22 7.81
CA THR A 55 -11.78 0.46 8.19
C THR A 55 -10.63 -0.52 8.31
N TYR A 56 -9.50 -0.16 7.73
CA TYR A 56 -8.27 -0.95 7.80
C TYR A 56 -7.01 -0.07 7.87
N ALA A 57 -5.93 -0.68 8.28
CA ALA A 57 -4.60 -0.10 8.22
C ALA A 57 -3.66 -1.00 7.39
N ARG A 58 -2.67 -0.40 6.74
CA ARG A 58 -1.57 -1.11 6.09
C ARG A 58 -0.24 -0.58 6.57
N LEU A 59 0.72 -1.48 6.74
CA LEU A 59 2.10 -1.18 7.07
C LEU A 59 3.00 -2.04 6.20
N GLY A 60 4.07 -1.45 5.66
CA GLY A 60 5.02 -2.16 4.82
C GLY A 60 6.41 -1.58 4.83
N PHE A 61 7.35 -2.41 4.41
CA PHE A 61 8.74 -2.06 4.20
C PHE A 61 9.15 -2.38 2.77
N LYS A 62 9.98 -1.51 2.19
CA LYS A 62 10.72 -1.78 0.95
C LYS A 62 12.20 -1.67 1.23
N GLY A 63 12.96 -2.68 0.83
CA GLY A 63 14.40 -2.70 1.00
C GLY A 63 15.13 -2.93 -0.31
N GLU A 64 16.27 -2.29 -0.46
CA GLU A 64 17.19 -2.49 -1.56
C GLU A 64 18.63 -2.56 -1.04
N THR A 65 19.45 -3.39 -1.66
CA THR A 65 20.89 -3.47 -1.38
C THR A 65 21.68 -3.65 -2.67
N GLN A 66 22.65 -2.77 -2.89
CA GLN A 66 23.58 -2.90 -4.01
C GLN A 66 24.61 -3.97 -3.68
N ILE A 67 24.56 -5.11 -4.40
CA ILE A 67 25.49 -6.23 -4.20
C ILE A 67 26.79 -5.97 -4.98
N ASN A 68 26.67 -5.50 -6.22
CA ASN A 68 27.76 -5.04 -7.07
C ASN A 68 27.20 -4.11 -8.16
N ASP A 69 28.04 -3.64 -9.08
CA ASP A 69 27.67 -2.64 -10.11
C ASP A 69 26.51 -3.09 -11.02
N MET A 70 26.25 -4.40 -11.13
CA MET A 70 25.23 -4.95 -12.01
C MET A 70 24.12 -5.69 -11.26
N LEU A 71 24.25 -5.90 -9.96
CA LEU A 71 23.35 -6.73 -9.18
C LEU A 71 22.83 -5.99 -7.95
N THR A 72 21.51 -5.88 -7.85
CA THR A 72 20.80 -5.29 -6.71
C THR A 72 19.85 -6.31 -6.12
N GLY A 73 19.94 -6.55 -4.82
CA GLY A 73 18.92 -7.29 -4.08
C GLY A 73 17.79 -6.34 -3.67
N TYR A 74 16.55 -6.79 -3.75
CA TYR A 74 15.41 -6.01 -3.29
C TYR A 74 14.35 -6.90 -2.65
N GLY A 75 13.44 -6.29 -1.90
CA GLY A 75 12.31 -6.99 -1.31
C GLY A 75 11.28 -6.04 -0.75
N GLN A 76 10.10 -6.58 -0.55
CA GLN A 76 8.98 -5.85 0.02
C GLN A 76 8.15 -6.78 0.90
N TRP A 77 7.70 -6.24 2.03
CA TRP A 77 6.68 -6.85 2.86
C TRP A 77 5.59 -5.84 3.17
N GLU A 78 4.33 -6.25 3.04
CA GLU A 78 3.16 -5.44 3.37
C GLU A 78 2.14 -6.27 4.12
N TYR A 79 1.65 -5.71 5.21
CA TYR A 79 0.66 -6.32 6.09
C TYR A 79 -0.61 -5.49 6.14
N ASN A 80 -1.76 -6.14 6.00
CA ASN A 80 -3.07 -5.54 6.16
C ASN A 80 -3.63 -5.90 7.53
N ILE A 81 -4.13 -4.91 8.23
CA ILE A 81 -4.69 -5.02 9.57
C ILE A 81 -6.13 -4.52 9.49
N GLN A 82 -7.10 -5.40 9.72
CA GLN A 82 -8.50 -4.98 9.86
C GLN A 82 -8.68 -4.22 11.18
N ALA A 83 -9.32 -3.05 11.08
CA ALA A 83 -9.53 -2.14 12.21
C ALA A 83 -11.02 -1.86 12.47
N ASN A 84 -11.89 -2.63 11.85
CA ASN A 84 -13.35 -2.52 11.95
C ASN A 84 -13.98 -3.43 13.02
N GLY A 85 -13.19 -4.25 13.70
CA GLY A 85 -13.64 -5.11 14.80
C GLY A 85 -13.68 -4.38 16.13
N THR A 86 -14.30 -5.01 17.14
CA THR A 86 -14.27 -4.55 18.53
C THR A 86 -12.91 -4.84 19.17
N GLU A 87 -12.58 -4.12 20.24
CA GLU A 87 -11.41 -4.44 21.04
C GLU A 87 -11.47 -5.89 21.56
N GLY A 88 -10.48 -6.68 21.23
CA GLY A 88 -10.45 -8.12 21.54
C GLY A 88 -10.92 -9.03 20.39
N ASP A 89 -11.54 -8.49 19.37
CA ASP A 89 -11.75 -9.21 18.12
C ASP A 89 -10.42 -9.36 17.38
N LYS A 90 -10.08 -10.60 17.07
CA LYS A 90 -8.81 -10.91 16.39
C LYS A 90 -8.90 -10.70 14.89
N GLY A 91 -9.76 -9.82 14.41
CA GLY A 91 -10.03 -9.50 13.01
C GLY A 91 -9.08 -10.10 11.99
N ASP A 92 -9.50 -10.35 10.80
CA ASP A 92 -8.67 -10.92 9.74
C ASP A 92 -7.54 -9.95 9.37
N SER A 93 -6.32 -10.35 9.68
CA SER A 93 -5.12 -9.62 9.29
C SER A 93 -4.18 -10.55 8.53
N TRP A 94 -3.61 -10.08 7.43
CA TRP A 94 -2.82 -10.95 6.54
C TRP A 94 -1.66 -10.22 5.86
N THR A 95 -0.66 -11.00 5.46
CA THR A 95 0.40 -10.52 4.57
C THR A 95 -0.18 -10.33 3.17
N ARG A 96 -0.18 -9.09 2.66
CA ARG A 96 -0.56 -8.77 1.28
C ARG A 96 0.56 -9.04 0.31
N LEU A 97 1.75 -8.54 0.61
CA LEU A 97 2.96 -8.72 -0.17
C LEU A 97 4.06 -9.31 0.72
N GLY A 98 4.88 -10.16 0.16
CA GLY A 98 6.03 -10.75 0.85
C GLY A 98 6.92 -11.45 -0.16
N PHE A 99 7.84 -10.70 -0.77
CA PHE A 99 8.73 -11.20 -1.80
C PHE A 99 10.12 -10.60 -1.69
N ALA A 100 11.09 -11.30 -2.28
CA ALA A 100 12.44 -10.82 -2.45
C ALA A 100 12.93 -11.18 -3.86
N GLY A 101 13.84 -10.37 -4.40
CA GLY A 101 14.31 -10.53 -5.76
C GLY A 101 15.70 -9.97 -6.00
N LEU A 102 16.16 -10.17 -7.23
CA LEU A 102 17.41 -9.67 -7.75
C LEU A 102 17.15 -8.87 -9.03
N GLY A 103 17.75 -7.71 -9.12
CA GLY A 103 17.80 -6.87 -10.31
C GLY A 103 19.14 -6.98 -11.00
N PHE A 104 19.15 -7.19 -12.31
CA PHE A 104 20.33 -7.39 -13.15
C PHE A 104 20.61 -6.17 -14.03
N GLY A 105 20.72 -5.00 -13.41
CA GLY A 105 20.89 -3.73 -14.14
C GLY A 105 19.72 -3.49 -15.11
N GLN A 106 20.00 -3.32 -16.41
CA GLN A 106 18.98 -3.12 -17.44
C GLN A 106 18.43 -4.43 -18.06
N ASN A 107 18.91 -5.59 -17.61
CA ASN A 107 18.54 -6.89 -18.17
C ASN A 107 17.25 -7.48 -17.55
N GLY A 108 16.66 -6.77 -16.58
CA GLY A 108 15.42 -7.18 -15.93
C GLY A 108 15.59 -7.59 -14.48
N THR A 109 14.53 -8.13 -13.92
CA THR A 109 14.44 -8.54 -12.52
C THR A 109 13.89 -9.95 -12.42
N PHE A 110 14.23 -10.62 -11.32
CA PHE A 110 13.62 -11.87 -10.92
C PHE A 110 13.27 -11.79 -9.45
N ASP A 111 12.03 -12.11 -9.11
CA ASP A 111 11.61 -12.20 -7.71
C ASP A 111 10.79 -13.47 -7.45
N TYR A 112 10.72 -13.80 -6.16
CA TYR A 112 9.98 -14.93 -5.67
C TYR A 112 9.27 -14.58 -4.36
N GLY A 113 8.04 -15.03 -4.24
CA GLY A 113 7.18 -14.82 -3.09
C GLY A 113 5.79 -14.34 -3.48
N ARG A 114 5.06 -13.77 -2.51
CA ARG A 114 3.75 -13.17 -2.74
C ARG A 114 3.95 -11.75 -3.31
N ASN A 115 3.87 -11.65 -4.61
CA ASN A 115 3.95 -10.40 -5.36
C ASN A 115 2.69 -10.23 -6.23
N TYR A 116 2.53 -9.06 -6.84
CA TYR A 116 1.52 -8.85 -7.87
C TYR A 116 1.77 -9.77 -9.06
N GLY A 117 0.70 -10.32 -9.65
CA GLY A 117 0.81 -11.06 -10.91
C GLY A 117 1.08 -10.13 -12.10
N VAL A 118 1.60 -10.70 -13.19
CA VAL A 118 1.90 -9.93 -14.42
C VAL A 118 0.67 -9.23 -15.02
N VAL A 119 -0.53 -9.72 -14.74
CA VAL A 119 -1.78 -9.08 -15.17
C VAL A 119 -1.98 -7.73 -14.47
N TYR A 120 -1.55 -7.61 -13.22
CA TYR A 120 -1.66 -6.38 -12.46
C TYR A 120 -0.87 -5.23 -13.08
N ASP A 121 0.22 -5.50 -13.80
CA ASP A 121 0.99 -4.46 -14.49
C ASP A 121 0.14 -3.73 -15.54
N VAL A 122 -0.87 -4.40 -16.10
CA VAL A 122 -1.84 -3.82 -17.04
C VAL A 122 -3.04 -3.22 -16.29
N GLU A 123 -3.56 -3.91 -15.30
CA GLU A 123 -4.71 -3.48 -14.49
C GLU A 123 -4.42 -2.21 -13.69
N ALA A 124 -3.20 -2.06 -13.18
CA ALA A 124 -2.78 -0.87 -12.43
C ALA A 124 -2.93 0.45 -13.20
N TRP A 125 -2.99 0.42 -14.53
CA TRP A 125 -3.26 1.60 -15.35
C TRP A 125 -4.72 2.05 -15.28
N THR A 126 -5.62 1.14 -14.97
CA THR A 126 -7.07 1.39 -14.85
C THR A 126 -7.53 1.45 -13.40
N ASP A 127 -6.79 0.84 -12.48
CA ASP A 127 -7.03 0.88 -11.03
C ASP A 127 -6.56 2.22 -10.42
N MET A 128 -7.17 3.29 -10.91
CA MET A 128 -6.85 4.68 -10.50
C MET A 128 -7.81 5.22 -9.45
N LEU A 129 -8.87 4.49 -9.14
CA LEU A 129 -9.86 4.91 -8.16
C LEU A 129 -9.46 4.39 -6.77
N PRO A 130 -9.52 5.23 -5.73
CA PRO A 130 -9.01 4.87 -4.41
C PRO A 130 -9.79 3.74 -3.74
N GLU A 131 -11.04 3.50 -4.12
CA GLU A 131 -11.90 2.51 -3.45
C GLU A 131 -12.90 1.80 -4.36
N PHE A 132 -13.52 2.51 -5.30
CA PHE A 132 -14.58 1.96 -6.16
C PHE A 132 -14.20 2.03 -7.63
N GLY A 133 -14.57 1.00 -8.40
CA GLY A 133 -14.46 0.98 -9.85
C GLY A 133 -13.36 0.10 -10.43
N GLY A 134 -12.57 -0.58 -9.61
CA GLY A 134 -11.58 -1.57 -10.02
C GLY A 134 -12.06 -3.02 -9.88
N ASP A 135 -13.18 -3.23 -9.26
CA ASP A 135 -13.74 -4.55 -8.95
C ASP A 135 -14.72 -5.00 -10.05
N SER A 136 -14.24 -5.27 -11.23
CA SER A 136 -15.04 -5.84 -12.31
C SER A 136 -14.59 -7.24 -12.69
#